data_f22b88ba0b51db49540d8a7768b09e9d
#
_entry.id   f22b88ba0b51db49540d8a7768b09e9d
#
_cell.length_a   1.000
_cell.length_b   1.000
_cell.length_c   1.000
_cell.angle_alpha   90.00
_cell.angle_beta   90.00
_cell.angle_gamma   90.00
#
_symmetry.space_group_name_H-M   'P 1'
#
loop_
_entity.id
_entity.type
_entity.pdbx_description
1 polymer ?
#
loop_
_entity_poly.entity_id
_entity_poly.type
_entity_poly.pdbx_seq_one_letter_code
_entity_poly.pdbx_strand_id
1 'polypeptide(L)'
;EVGVFAQDMSEHASGAYTGEISVSMLESINADGSIIAHSERRQYHGETDSHANRKVKALLDAGLTPIYCNGETLEQRKSGQHFEVVKNQTQVALFTLSAEEIKKVVIAYEPVWAIGTGETATPEQAQEIHAHIRSLIAEKYGQDVANEISILYGGSVKPDNAKEIFSQPDIDGGLIGGAALKIEDFSKIIEGFNA
;
A
#
# COMPACT_ATOMS: atom_id res chain seq x y z
N GLU A 1 -7.84 -17.70 7.38
CA GLU A 1 -6.73 -17.32 8.30
C GLU A 1 -6.59 -15.81 8.28
N VAL A 2 -6.07 -15.24 9.37
CA VAL A 2 -5.81 -13.81 9.51
C VAL A 2 -4.30 -13.63 9.65
N GLY A 3 -3.69 -12.86 8.75
CA GLY A 3 -2.28 -12.52 8.82
C GLY A 3 -2.02 -11.37 9.81
N VAL A 4 -0.82 -11.36 10.39
CA VAL A 4 -0.37 -10.31 11.32
C VAL A 4 0.78 -9.53 10.68
N PHE A 5 0.57 -8.23 10.47
CA PHE A 5 1.53 -7.36 9.82
C PHE A 5 2.04 -6.27 10.77
N ALA A 6 3.34 -6.00 10.72
CA ALA A 6 3.89 -4.82 11.37
C ALA A 6 3.48 -3.55 10.62
N GLN A 7 3.47 -2.40 11.30
CA GLN A 7 3.13 -1.11 10.68
C GLN A 7 4.35 -0.41 10.07
N ASP A 8 5.55 -0.88 10.37
CA ASP A 8 6.82 -0.50 9.74
C ASP A 8 7.93 -1.47 10.18
N MET A 9 9.08 -1.43 9.50
CA MET A 9 10.29 -2.15 9.88
C MET A 9 11.54 -1.40 9.42
N SER A 10 12.70 -1.78 9.97
CA SER A 10 14.00 -1.21 9.61
C SER A 10 14.52 -1.77 8.29
N GLU A 11 15.16 -0.93 7.48
CA GLU A 11 15.92 -1.38 6.31
C GLU A 11 17.24 -2.08 6.67
N HIS A 12 17.66 -2.00 7.94
CA HIS A 12 18.91 -2.55 8.45
C HIS A 12 18.69 -3.90 9.11
N ALA A 13 19.49 -4.89 8.71
CA ALA A 13 19.40 -6.25 9.26
C ALA A 13 19.82 -6.31 10.73
N SER A 14 20.80 -5.48 11.14
CA SER A 14 21.32 -5.40 12.50
C SER A 14 22.09 -4.10 12.72
N GLY A 15 22.37 -3.75 13.97
CA GLY A 15 23.16 -2.58 14.33
C GLY A 15 22.54 -1.74 15.44
N ALA A 16 23.17 -0.58 15.73
CA ALA A 16 22.73 0.35 16.75
C ALA A 16 21.69 1.33 16.19
N TYR A 17 20.49 0.86 15.96
CA TYR A 17 19.35 1.62 15.44
C TYR A 17 18.24 1.66 16.48
N THR A 18 18.45 2.43 17.54
CA THR A 18 17.52 2.52 18.68
C THR A 18 16.11 2.93 18.23
N GLY A 19 15.11 2.10 18.56
CA GLY A 19 13.71 2.31 18.18
C GLY A 19 13.27 1.57 16.91
N GLU A 20 14.21 0.97 16.16
CA GLU A 20 13.92 0.22 14.95
C GLU A 20 13.62 -1.26 15.24
N ILE A 21 12.77 -1.85 14.40
CA ILE A 21 12.42 -3.28 14.44
C ILE A 21 13.00 -3.94 13.19
N SER A 22 13.92 -4.88 13.35
CA SER A 22 14.51 -5.58 12.20
C SER A 22 13.59 -6.66 11.64
N VAL A 23 13.86 -7.10 10.39
CA VAL A 23 13.14 -8.24 9.78
C VAL A 23 13.23 -9.48 10.66
N SER A 24 14.42 -9.81 11.21
CA SER A 24 14.60 -10.98 12.08
C SER A 24 13.77 -10.92 13.36
N MET A 25 13.46 -9.73 13.88
CA MET A 25 12.53 -9.58 15.00
C MET A 25 11.10 -9.91 14.56
N LEU A 26 10.68 -9.53 13.35
CA LEU A 26 9.36 -9.89 12.79
C LEU A 26 9.25 -11.41 12.55
N GLU A 27 10.29 -12.04 12.02
CA GLU A 27 10.36 -13.50 11.88
C GLU A 27 10.21 -14.22 13.23
N SER A 28 10.86 -13.70 14.29
CA SER A 28 10.85 -14.30 15.62
C SER A 28 9.47 -14.36 16.29
N ILE A 29 8.54 -13.50 15.86
CA ILE A 29 7.15 -13.48 16.35
C ILE A 29 6.16 -14.05 15.32
N ASN A 30 6.65 -14.64 14.23
CA ASN A 30 5.86 -15.17 13.12
C ASN A 30 4.93 -14.12 12.51
N ALA A 31 5.40 -12.88 12.32
CA ALA A 31 4.66 -11.90 11.55
C ALA A 31 4.66 -12.30 10.07
N ASP A 32 3.56 -12.02 9.36
CA ASP A 32 3.41 -12.36 7.94
C ASP A 32 4.04 -11.32 7.01
N GLY A 33 4.27 -10.10 7.52
CA GLY A 33 4.84 -9.01 6.72
C GLY A 33 4.86 -7.66 7.43
N SER A 34 4.99 -6.61 6.65
CA SER A 34 4.96 -5.23 7.16
C SER A 34 4.39 -4.25 6.14
N ILE A 35 3.72 -3.21 6.63
CA ILE A 35 3.39 -2.01 5.87
C ILE A 35 4.68 -1.22 5.66
N ILE A 36 4.91 -0.70 4.46
CA ILE A 36 6.11 0.06 4.07
C ILE A 36 5.71 1.35 3.39
N ALA A 37 6.37 2.45 3.75
CA ALA A 37 6.21 3.77 3.14
C ALA A 37 4.80 4.36 3.27
N HIS A 38 4.05 4.00 4.33
CA HIS A 38 2.78 4.65 4.65
C HIS A 38 2.94 6.18 4.65
N SER A 39 1.92 6.91 4.22
CA SER A 39 1.97 8.37 4.07
C SER A 39 2.46 9.09 5.33
N GLU A 40 2.08 8.63 6.52
CA GLU A 40 2.57 9.15 7.81
C GLU A 40 4.08 8.92 8.00
N ARG A 41 4.60 7.77 7.53
CA ARG A 41 6.05 7.50 7.58
C ARG A 41 6.83 8.43 6.65
N ARG A 42 6.28 8.71 5.47
CA ARG A 42 6.84 9.71 4.54
C ARG A 42 6.83 11.11 5.16
N GLN A 43 5.71 11.50 5.75
CA GLN A 43 5.50 12.85 6.28
C GLN A 43 6.27 13.10 7.59
N TYR A 44 6.21 12.17 8.55
CA TYR A 44 6.74 12.41 9.90
C TYR A 44 8.15 11.86 10.12
N HIS A 45 8.57 10.90 9.32
CA HIS A 45 9.87 10.22 9.48
C HIS A 45 10.79 10.38 8.27
N GLY A 46 10.36 11.12 7.23
CA GLY A 46 11.17 11.36 6.04
C GLY A 46 11.46 10.10 5.21
N GLU A 47 10.59 9.09 5.28
CA GLU A 47 10.77 7.87 4.52
C GLU A 47 10.64 8.14 3.00
N THR A 48 11.65 7.77 2.25
CA THR A 48 11.75 7.98 0.81
C THR A 48 11.45 6.69 0.03
N ASP A 49 11.23 6.80 -1.29
CA ASP A 49 11.03 5.62 -2.14
C ASP A 49 12.27 4.70 -2.17
N SER A 50 13.47 5.26 -1.99
CA SER A 50 14.71 4.46 -1.85
C SER A 50 14.74 3.68 -0.54
N HIS A 51 14.27 4.26 0.59
CA HIS A 51 14.08 3.51 1.84
C HIS A 51 13.05 2.40 1.64
N ALA A 52 11.92 2.72 1.00
CA ALA A 52 10.88 1.73 0.69
C ALA A 52 11.42 0.56 -0.14
N ASN A 53 12.23 0.83 -1.18
CA ASN A 53 12.85 -0.23 -1.99
C ASN A 53 13.70 -1.19 -1.15
N ARG A 54 14.56 -0.66 -0.26
CA ARG A 54 15.40 -1.50 0.61
C ARG A 54 14.59 -2.32 1.60
N LYS A 55 13.55 -1.73 2.20
CA LYS A 55 12.63 -2.43 3.12
C LYS A 55 11.84 -3.53 2.41
N VAL A 56 11.29 -3.24 1.22
CA VAL A 56 10.58 -4.23 0.40
C VAL A 56 11.48 -5.42 0.09
N LYS A 57 12.72 -5.18 -0.37
CA LYS A 57 13.67 -6.26 -0.63
C LYS A 57 14.00 -7.08 0.62
N ALA A 58 14.24 -6.41 1.75
CA ALA A 58 14.55 -7.10 3.00
C ALA A 58 13.41 -8.02 3.46
N LEU A 59 12.15 -7.61 3.28
CA LEU A 59 10.99 -8.46 3.57
C LEU A 59 10.91 -9.65 2.61
N LEU A 60 11.07 -9.42 1.30
CA LEU A 60 11.02 -10.48 0.29
C LEU A 60 12.14 -11.51 0.49
N ASP A 61 13.35 -11.08 0.83
CA ASP A 61 14.49 -11.94 1.12
C ASP A 61 14.23 -12.86 2.34
N ALA A 62 13.44 -12.38 3.31
CA ALA A 62 13.00 -13.16 4.48
C ALA A 62 11.71 -13.97 4.23
N GLY A 63 11.15 -13.92 3.03
CA GLY A 63 9.89 -14.61 2.71
C GLY A 63 8.65 -13.96 3.31
N LEU A 64 8.75 -12.71 3.79
CA LEU A 64 7.65 -11.93 4.35
C LEU A 64 7.00 -11.06 3.28
N THR A 65 5.70 -10.74 3.46
CA THR A 65 4.93 -9.95 2.50
C THR A 65 5.05 -8.44 2.77
N PRO A 66 5.57 -7.64 1.82
CA PRO A 66 5.48 -6.19 1.90
C PRO A 66 4.12 -5.68 1.46
N ILE A 67 3.51 -4.77 2.25
CA ILE A 67 2.40 -3.93 1.82
C ILE A 67 2.99 -2.54 1.55
N TYR A 68 3.29 -2.26 0.29
CA TYR A 68 3.94 -1.02 -0.13
C TYR A 68 2.91 0.08 -0.38
N CYS A 69 3.07 1.23 0.30
CA CYS A 69 2.19 2.38 0.18
C CYS A 69 2.77 3.46 -0.75
N ASN A 70 1.93 3.98 -1.63
CA ASN A 70 2.22 5.13 -2.49
C ASN A 70 1.01 6.07 -2.56
N GLY A 71 1.19 7.27 -3.08
CA GLY A 71 0.09 8.20 -3.30
C GLY A 71 0.56 9.65 -3.33
N GLU A 72 -0.30 10.51 -3.84
CA GLU A 72 -0.06 11.93 -4.05
C GLU A 72 -0.69 12.81 -2.97
N THR A 73 -0.11 13.99 -2.77
CA THR A 73 -0.67 15.07 -1.94
C THR A 73 -1.74 15.85 -2.70
N LEU A 74 -2.52 16.67 -1.97
CA LEU A 74 -3.53 17.54 -2.57
C LEU A 74 -2.93 18.53 -3.57
N GLU A 75 -1.75 19.06 -3.27
CA GLU A 75 -1.06 20.00 -4.16
C GLU A 75 -0.66 19.32 -5.48
N GLN A 76 -0.10 18.11 -5.40
CA GLN A 76 0.28 17.32 -6.57
C GLN A 76 -0.94 16.93 -7.41
N ARG A 77 -2.07 16.61 -6.77
CA ARG A 77 -3.31 16.33 -7.49
C ARG A 77 -3.87 17.57 -8.18
N LYS A 78 -3.94 18.71 -7.50
CA LYS A 78 -4.43 19.96 -8.05
C LYS A 78 -3.57 20.48 -9.21
N SER A 79 -2.27 20.24 -9.18
CA SER A 79 -1.34 20.59 -10.26
C SER A 79 -1.32 19.59 -11.43
N GLY A 80 -2.11 18.50 -11.36
CA GLY A 80 -2.16 17.47 -12.39
C GLY A 80 -0.95 16.52 -12.40
N GLN A 81 -0.13 16.53 -11.36
CA GLN A 81 1.10 15.73 -11.27
C GLN A 81 0.89 14.35 -10.66
N HIS A 82 -0.31 14.01 -10.19
CA HIS A 82 -0.62 12.79 -9.44
C HIS A 82 -0.18 11.51 -10.16
N PHE A 83 -0.40 11.39 -11.46
CA PHE A 83 0.06 10.24 -12.24
C PHE A 83 1.58 10.08 -12.24
N GLU A 84 2.30 11.17 -12.47
CA GLU A 84 3.77 11.14 -12.53
C GLU A 84 4.37 10.86 -11.14
N VAL A 85 3.77 11.41 -10.09
CA VAL A 85 4.17 11.14 -8.69
C VAL A 85 4.02 9.65 -8.37
N VAL A 86 2.83 9.07 -8.60
CA VAL A 86 2.56 7.66 -8.32
C VAL A 86 3.44 6.75 -9.18
N LYS A 87 3.64 7.08 -10.45
CA LYS A 87 4.56 6.38 -11.34
C LYS A 87 5.98 6.38 -10.79
N ASN A 88 6.53 7.55 -10.43
CA ASN A 88 7.89 7.64 -9.91
C ASN A 88 8.05 6.86 -8.59
N GLN A 89 7.12 6.99 -7.66
CA GLN A 89 7.11 6.24 -6.41
C GLN A 89 7.12 4.72 -6.67
N THR A 90 6.25 4.24 -7.56
CA THR A 90 6.17 2.82 -7.93
C THR A 90 7.46 2.33 -8.59
N GLN A 91 8.00 3.09 -9.54
CA GLN A 91 9.22 2.73 -10.26
C GLN A 91 10.44 2.65 -9.34
N VAL A 92 10.65 3.66 -8.50
CA VAL A 92 11.82 3.71 -7.60
C VAL A 92 11.74 2.59 -6.56
N ALA A 93 10.55 2.37 -5.99
CA ALA A 93 10.39 1.38 -4.92
C ALA A 93 10.38 -0.08 -5.44
N LEU A 94 9.77 -0.34 -6.61
CA LEU A 94 9.45 -1.71 -7.00
C LEU A 94 10.13 -2.20 -8.30
N PHE A 95 10.51 -1.32 -9.24
CA PHE A 95 10.95 -1.79 -10.58
C PHE A 95 12.37 -2.34 -10.64
N THR A 96 13.04 -2.47 -9.49
CA THR A 96 14.28 -3.24 -9.34
C THR A 96 14.03 -4.71 -8.99
N LEU A 97 12.77 -5.08 -8.72
CA LEU A 97 12.35 -6.45 -8.43
C LEU A 97 12.23 -7.27 -9.71
N SER A 98 12.40 -8.58 -9.60
CA SER A 98 12.04 -9.53 -10.65
C SER A 98 10.52 -9.72 -10.74
N ALA A 99 10.04 -10.36 -11.81
CA ALA A 99 8.63 -10.69 -11.98
C ALA A 99 8.09 -11.61 -10.88
N GLU A 100 8.90 -12.52 -10.36
CA GLU A 100 8.49 -13.43 -9.28
C GLU A 100 8.50 -12.74 -7.90
N GLU A 101 9.35 -11.76 -7.69
CA GLU A 101 9.38 -10.98 -6.44
C GLU A 101 8.19 -10.03 -6.37
N ILE A 102 7.87 -9.31 -7.45
CA ILE A 102 6.80 -8.31 -7.42
C ILE A 102 5.42 -8.95 -7.22
N LYS A 103 5.19 -10.19 -7.64
CA LYS A 103 3.96 -10.95 -7.36
C LYS A 103 3.68 -11.16 -5.87
N LYS A 104 4.71 -11.06 -5.02
CA LYS A 104 4.60 -11.20 -3.57
C LYS A 104 4.34 -9.87 -2.86
N VAL A 105 4.34 -8.76 -3.59
CA VAL A 105 4.08 -7.42 -3.04
C VAL A 105 2.60 -7.10 -3.13
N VAL A 106 2.04 -6.59 -2.05
CA VAL A 106 0.75 -5.92 -2.06
C VAL A 106 1.00 -4.42 -2.18
N ILE A 107 0.29 -3.73 -3.06
CA ILE A 107 0.39 -2.28 -3.22
C ILE A 107 -0.81 -1.63 -2.55
N ALA A 108 -0.62 -0.54 -1.81
CA ALA A 108 -1.69 0.24 -1.22
C ALA A 108 -1.62 1.68 -1.74
N TYR A 109 -2.62 2.09 -2.52
CA TYR A 109 -2.73 3.47 -2.97
C TYR A 109 -3.39 4.34 -1.91
N GLU A 110 -2.69 5.37 -1.47
CA GLU A 110 -3.14 6.33 -0.48
C GLU A 110 -3.36 7.71 -1.14
N PRO A 111 -4.62 8.13 -1.44
CA PRO A 111 -4.88 9.54 -1.74
C PRO A 111 -4.63 10.35 -0.46
N VAL A 112 -3.39 10.87 -0.25
CA VAL A 112 -2.97 11.49 1.02
C VAL A 112 -3.89 12.64 1.44
N TRP A 113 -4.47 13.33 0.46
CA TRP A 113 -5.43 14.39 0.65
C TRP A 113 -6.81 13.93 1.18
N ALA A 114 -7.08 12.63 1.11
CA ALA A 114 -8.32 12.01 1.57
C ALA A 114 -8.12 11.11 2.80
N ILE A 115 -7.00 11.27 3.55
CA ILE A 115 -6.70 10.52 4.76
C ILE A 115 -6.86 11.43 5.97
N GLY A 116 -7.87 11.17 6.83
CA GLY A 116 -8.08 11.92 8.09
C GLY A 116 -8.47 13.39 7.92
N THR A 117 -8.74 13.85 6.70
CA THR A 117 -9.08 15.25 6.39
C THR A 117 -10.58 15.52 6.37
N GLY A 118 -11.40 14.46 6.33
CA GLY A 118 -12.84 14.55 6.08
C GLY A 118 -13.20 14.51 4.58
N GLU A 119 -12.25 14.73 3.69
CA GLU A 119 -12.41 14.52 2.25
C GLU A 119 -12.36 13.03 1.92
N THR A 120 -13.04 12.62 0.87
CA THR A 120 -13.00 11.26 0.33
C THR A 120 -12.77 11.32 -1.17
N ALA A 121 -11.95 10.44 -1.71
CA ALA A 121 -11.87 10.27 -3.15
C ALA A 121 -13.17 9.64 -3.65
N THR A 122 -13.64 10.05 -4.83
CA THR A 122 -14.75 9.32 -5.47
C THR A 122 -14.27 7.94 -5.94
N PRO A 123 -15.17 6.96 -6.13
CA PRO A 123 -14.79 5.65 -6.68
C PRO A 123 -14.04 5.76 -8.00
N GLU A 124 -14.43 6.69 -8.88
CA GLU A 124 -13.78 6.93 -10.17
C GLU A 124 -12.36 7.50 -10.00
N GLN A 125 -12.15 8.40 -9.04
CA GLN A 125 -10.83 8.93 -8.73
C GLN A 125 -9.89 7.86 -8.16
N ALA A 126 -10.41 6.96 -7.33
CA ALA A 126 -9.68 5.81 -6.83
C ALA A 126 -9.34 4.84 -7.98
N GLN A 127 -10.34 4.47 -8.77
CA GLN A 127 -10.19 3.59 -9.93
C GLN A 127 -9.14 4.10 -10.93
N GLU A 128 -9.15 5.40 -11.23
CA GLU A 128 -8.23 6.02 -12.16
C GLU A 128 -6.76 5.75 -11.78
N ILE A 129 -6.41 5.90 -10.50
CA ILE A 129 -5.04 5.67 -10.03
C ILE A 129 -4.73 4.19 -9.90
N HIS A 130 -5.68 3.36 -9.44
CA HIS A 130 -5.51 1.92 -9.40
C HIS A 130 -5.23 1.34 -10.80
N ALA A 131 -6.01 1.73 -11.80
CA ALA A 131 -5.79 1.36 -13.20
C ALA A 131 -4.42 1.82 -13.71
N HIS A 132 -4.01 3.04 -13.34
CA HIS A 132 -2.69 3.56 -13.69
C HIS A 132 -1.57 2.72 -13.07
N ILE A 133 -1.63 2.40 -11.77
CA ILE A 133 -0.64 1.53 -11.11
C ILE A 133 -0.58 0.17 -11.81
N ARG A 134 -1.73 -0.47 -12.06
CA ARG A 134 -1.80 -1.76 -12.74
C ARG A 134 -1.20 -1.69 -14.15
N SER A 135 -1.45 -0.61 -14.90
CA SER A 135 -0.88 -0.41 -16.22
C SER A 135 0.65 -0.27 -16.19
N LEU A 136 1.22 0.42 -15.19
CA LEU A 136 2.67 0.52 -15.01
C LEU A 136 3.32 -0.84 -14.75
N ILE A 137 2.67 -1.69 -13.94
CA ILE A 137 3.12 -3.06 -13.69
C ILE A 137 3.03 -3.90 -14.97
N ALA A 138 1.92 -3.79 -15.71
CA ALA A 138 1.73 -4.51 -16.98
C ALA A 138 2.76 -4.11 -18.04
N GLU A 139 3.08 -2.84 -18.14
CA GLU A 139 4.11 -2.31 -19.04
C GLU A 139 5.50 -2.90 -18.73
N LYS A 140 5.83 -3.03 -17.44
CA LYS A 140 7.15 -3.50 -16.99
C LYS A 140 7.29 -5.02 -17.01
N TYR A 141 6.25 -5.75 -16.57
CA TYR A 141 6.33 -7.18 -16.26
C TYR A 141 5.35 -8.05 -17.07
N GLY A 142 4.47 -7.44 -17.83
CA GLY A 142 3.40 -8.15 -18.57
C GLY A 142 2.07 -8.19 -17.82
N GLN A 143 0.99 -8.36 -18.59
CA GLN A 143 -0.39 -8.32 -18.08
C GLN A 143 -0.67 -9.43 -17.05
N ASP A 144 -0.12 -10.64 -17.29
CA ASP A 144 -0.33 -11.78 -16.37
C ASP A 144 0.19 -11.46 -14.97
N VAL A 145 1.39 -10.87 -14.87
CA VAL A 145 1.95 -10.44 -13.58
C VAL A 145 1.10 -9.33 -12.94
N ALA A 146 0.66 -8.35 -13.73
CA ALA A 146 -0.18 -7.26 -13.24
C ALA A 146 -1.52 -7.73 -12.68
N ASN A 147 -2.08 -8.80 -13.24
CA ASN A 147 -3.34 -9.39 -12.79
C ASN A 147 -3.21 -10.21 -11.50
N GLU A 148 -2.00 -10.65 -11.15
CA GLU A 148 -1.73 -11.40 -9.92
C GLU A 148 -1.48 -10.49 -8.70
N ILE A 149 -1.19 -9.19 -8.91
CA ILE A 149 -0.84 -8.27 -7.84
C ILE A 149 -2.11 -7.63 -7.25
N SER A 150 -2.24 -7.68 -5.92
CA SER A 150 -3.31 -6.98 -5.22
C SER A 150 -2.96 -5.50 -5.03
N ILE A 151 -3.89 -4.62 -5.42
CA ILE A 151 -3.81 -3.17 -5.25
C ILE A 151 -4.94 -2.72 -4.34
N LEU A 152 -4.61 -2.33 -3.11
CA LEU A 152 -5.55 -1.92 -2.07
C LEU A 152 -5.80 -0.42 -2.12
N TYR A 153 -7.03 -0.01 -1.83
CA TYR A 153 -7.37 1.39 -1.61
C TYR A 153 -7.10 1.78 -0.14
N GLY A 154 -6.21 2.75 0.07
CA GLY A 154 -5.77 3.23 1.39
C GLY A 154 -6.36 4.59 1.81
N GLY A 155 -7.35 5.11 1.08
CA GLY A 155 -8.07 6.31 1.49
C GLY A 155 -9.15 6.03 2.53
N SER A 156 -10.00 7.04 2.79
CA SER A 156 -11.08 6.92 3.78
C SER A 156 -12.18 5.96 3.30
N VAL A 157 -12.24 4.78 3.91
CA VAL A 157 -13.30 3.79 3.70
C VAL A 157 -14.22 3.76 4.93
N LYS A 158 -15.52 3.75 4.68
CA LYS A 158 -16.60 3.67 5.68
C LYS A 158 -17.63 2.64 5.22
N PRO A 159 -18.53 2.19 6.13
CA PRO A 159 -19.60 1.25 5.77
C PRO A 159 -20.46 1.69 4.57
N ASP A 160 -20.70 2.99 4.43
CA ASP A 160 -21.57 3.57 3.42
C ASP A 160 -20.94 3.74 2.03
N ASN A 161 -19.61 3.75 1.92
CA ASN A 161 -18.90 3.89 0.63
C ASN A 161 -18.11 2.65 0.21
N ALA A 162 -17.97 1.66 1.08
CA ALA A 162 -17.14 0.47 0.86
C ALA A 162 -17.56 -0.30 -0.41
N LYS A 163 -18.84 -0.55 -0.59
CA LYS A 163 -19.36 -1.28 -1.75
C LYS A 163 -19.04 -0.59 -3.07
N GLU A 164 -19.23 0.72 -3.16
CA GLU A 164 -18.98 1.49 -4.39
C GLU A 164 -17.49 1.51 -4.73
N ILE A 165 -16.62 1.67 -3.72
CA ILE A 165 -15.16 1.67 -3.90
C ILE A 165 -14.69 0.28 -4.34
N PHE A 166 -15.09 -0.77 -3.62
CA PHE A 166 -14.61 -2.13 -3.88
C PHE A 166 -15.24 -2.80 -5.12
N SER A 167 -16.30 -2.22 -5.69
CA SER A 167 -16.84 -2.66 -6.98
C SER A 167 -16.03 -2.19 -8.18
N GLN A 168 -15.03 -1.34 -7.99
CA GLN A 168 -14.19 -0.85 -9.08
C GLN A 168 -13.23 -1.94 -9.58
N PRO A 169 -13.03 -2.06 -10.92
CA PRO A 169 -12.36 -3.22 -11.52
C PRO A 169 -10.88 -3.41 -11.13
N ASP A 170 -10.19 -2.35 -10.71
CA ASP A 170 -8.77 -2.44 -10.34
C ASP A 170 -8.52 -2.28 -8.83
N ILE A 171 -9.57 -2.26 -8.00
CA ILE A 171 -9.48 -2.17 -6.54
C ILE A 171 -9.69 -3.57 -5.95
N ASP A 172 -8.62 -4.20 -5.47
CA ASP A 172 -8.63 -5.58 -4.96
C ASP A 172 -8.93 -5.67 -3.46
N GLY A 173 -9.15 -4.54 -2.78
CA GLY A 173 -9.45 -4.49 -1.35
C GLY A 173 -9.12 -3.13 -0.73
N GLY A 174 -9.00 -3.08 0.59
CA GLY A 174 -8.71 -1.85 1.31
C GLY A 174 -7.67 -1.99 2.40
N LEU A 175 -6.85 -0.95 2.59
CA LEU A 175 -6.01 -0.76 3.77
C LEU A 175 -6.77 0.18 4.73
N ILE A 176 -7.40 -0.39 5.77
CA ILE A 176 -8.39 0.30 6.59
C ILE A 176 -7.76 0.75 7.92
N GLY A 177 -7.78 2.06 8.18
CA GLY A 177 -7.29 2.66 9.41
C GLY A 177 -8.37 2.75 10.50
N GLY A 178 -8.79 3.98 10.84
CA GLY A 178 -9.67 4.27 11.97
C GLY A 178 -10.99 3.49 12.02
N ALA A 179 -11.59 3.17 10.88
CA ALA A 179 -12.83 2.39 10.83
C ALA A 179 -12.63 0.93 11.28
N ALA A 180 -11.41 0.39 11.17
CA ALA A 180 -11.09 -0.96 11.65
C ALA A 180 -11.04 -1.08 13.19
N LEU A 181 -11.00 0.05 13.91
CA LEU A 181 -11.02 0.08 15.38
C LEU A 181 -12.41 -0.19 15.97
N LYS A 182 -13.46 -0.17 15.13
CA LYS A 182 -14.84 -0.47 15.53
C LYS A 182 -15.31 -1.71 14.79
N ILE A 183 -15.61 -2.76 15.54
CA ILE A 183 -16.01 -4.04 14.96
C ILE A 183 -17.24 -3.93 14.03
N GLU A 184 -18.22 -3.12 14.41
CA GLU A 184 -19.44 -2.91 13.62
C GLU A 184 -19.17 -2.24 12.26
N ASP A 185 -18.28 -1.22 12.23
CA ASP A 185 -17.89 -0.53 11.01
C ASP A 185 -17.03 -1.44 10.14
N PHE A 186 -16.06 -2.12 10.72
CA PHE A 186 -15.16 -3.00 9.99
C PHE A 186 -15.89 -4.19 9.37
N SER A 187 -16.81 -4.82 10.11
CA SER A 187 -17.64 -5.91 9.58
C SER A 187 -18.47 -5.49 8.37
N LYS A 188 -19.09 -4.31 8.42
CA LYS A 188 -19.85 -3.77 7.27
C LYS A 188 -18.98 -3.43 6.07
N ILE A 189 -17.74 -2.98 6.30
CA ILE A 189 -16.75 -2.75 5.23
C ILE A 189 -16.40 -4.07 4.53
N ILE A 190 -16.18 -5.15 5.31
CA ILE A 190 -15.92 -6.50 4.77
C ILE A 190 -17.13 -7.03 4.00
N GLU A 191 -18.35 -6.82 4.51
CA GLU A 191 -19.59 -7.17 3.81
C GLU A 191 -19.71 -6.41 2.48
N GLY A 192 -19.35 -5.13 2.46
CA GLY A 192 -19.34 -4.31 1.25
C GLY A 192 -18.37 -4.80 0.18
N PHE A 193 -17.25 -5.41 0.55
CA PHE A 193 -16.32 -6.04 -0.38
C PHE A 193 -16.88 -7.33 -1.01
N ASN A 194 -17.71 -8.06 -0.29
CA ASN A 194 -18.31 -9.33 -0.75
C ASN A 194 -19.66 -9.16 -1.45
N ALA A 195 -20.17 -7.94 -1.59
CA ALA A 195 -21.49 -7.64 -2.12
C ALA A 195 -21.42 -7.27 -3.61
#